data_3a88988f5084170c77a1c47f34708aa3
#
_entry.id   3a88988f5084170c77a1c47f34708aa3
#
_cell.length_a   1.000
_cell.length_b   1.000
_cell.length_c   1.000
_cell.angle_alpha   90.00
_cell.angle_beta   90.00
_cell.angle_gamma   90.00
#
_symmetry.space_group_name_H-M   'P 1'
#
loop_
_entity.id
_entity.type
_entity.pdbx_description
1 polymer ?
#
loop_
_entity_poly.entity_id
_entity_poly.type
_entity_poly.pdbx_seq_one_letter_code
_entity_poly.pdbx_strand_id
1 'polypeptide(L)'
;MSEKQNFDRRRFLGTAAITLAAGPLVMLGSASAASLTSGISGTSGAKKGYRGGHSSFGPLKQIDAGLLNIGYAEAGPSDGPVVVLLHGWPYDIHSFVDATAILAAKGYRVIVPYSRGYGTTTFLSSETMRNAQQSAVALDVIALMDALKIQTATIGGFDWGGRTADVMATLWPERCKAIVSVSGYLISTPAGNQEPWPPEPAFLFWYQYYFATPVGKAGYAKYLEQFNKFIWHQASPKWNFDDATYSRTAASFNNPDHVDIVMHDYRWRLGLADGERKYDDLEKRLAALPAITVPAITMEGDSNGAIHAPSAAYRTKFSGKYEYRLITGGVGHNLPQEAPQAFAQAVIDASGY
;
A
#
# COMPACT_ATOMS: atom_id res chain seq x y z
N MET A 1 -15.87 16.98 -55.29
CA MET A 1 -15.47 15.58 -55.43
C MET A 1 -14.75 15.17 -54.16
N SER A 2 -15.45 14.45 -53.29
CA SER A 2 -14.98 14.00 -51.97
C SER A 2 -14.85 12.49 -52.02
N GLU A 3 -13.64 11.98 -52.01
CA GLU A 3 -13.39 10.54 -51.84
C GLU A 3 -13.49 10.18 -50.37
N LYS A 4 -14.53 9.38 -50.07
CA LYS A 4 -14.68 8.72 -48.77
C LYS A 4 -13.79 7.46 -48.79
N GLN A 5 -12.71 7.46 -48.01
CA GLN A 5 -11.97 6.24 -47.69
C GLN A 5 -12.74 5.40 -46.68
N ASN A 6 -13.29 4.29 -47.14
CA ASN A 6 -13.87 3.24 -46.31
C ASN A 6 -12.74 2.42 -45.68
N PHE A 7 -12.54 2.57 -44.35
CA PHE A 7 -11.67 1.68 -43.58
C PHE A 7 -12.42 0.39 -43.25
N ASP A 8 -12.02 -0.70 -43.92
CA ASP A 8 -12.59 -2.05 -43.74
C ASP A 8 -12.04 -2.68 -42.43
N ARG A 9 -12.89 -2.72 -41.41
CA ARG A 9 -12.59 -3.24 -40.07
C ARG A 9 -12.43 -4.77 -39.98
N ARG A 10 -12.51 -5.50 -41.09
CA ARG A 10 -12.52 -6.98 -41.12
C ARG A 10 -11.15 -7.63 -41.36
N ARG A 11 -10.06 -6.89 -41.52
CA ARG A 11 -8.75 -7.44 -41.81
C ARG A 11 -7.76 -7.54 -40.67
N PHE A 12 -8.18 -7.30 -39.43
CA PHE A 12 -7.26 -7.33 -38.27
C PHE A 12 -7.33 -8.61 -37.42
N LEU A 13 -8.04 -9.64 -37.89
CA LEU A 13 -8.10 -10.95 -37.21
C LEU A 13 -7.68 -12.04 -38.16
N GLY A 14 -6.44 -12.07 -38.53
CA GLY A 14 -5.88 -13.11 -39.40
C GLY A 14 -4.38 -13.30 -39.20
N THR A 15 -4.05 -14.37 -38.53
CA THR A 15 -2.80 -15.12 -38.62
C THR A 15 -1.54 -14.55 -37.99
N ALA A 16 -1.36 -14.84 -36.70
CA ALA A 16 -0.02 -15.03 -36.12
C ALA A 16 0.14 -16.54 -35.83
N ALA A 17 0.58 -17.29 -36.81
CA ALA A 17 1.08 -18.66 -36.63
C ALA A 17 2.51 -18.56 -36.08
N ILE A 18 2.70 -18.91 -34.79
CA ILE A 18 4.03 -19.04 -34.19
C ILE A 18 4.57 -20.41 -34.57
N THR A 19 5.55 -20.44 -35.47
CA THR A 19 6.32 -21.62 -35.81
C THR A 19 7.35 -21.88 -34.70
N LEU A 20 7.13 -22.91 -33.90
CA LEU A 20 8.12 -23.45 -32.97
C LEU A 20 9.17 -24.25 -33.78
N ALA A 21 10.36 -23.69 -33.91
CA ALA A 21 11.52 -24.44 -34.41
C ALA A 21 12.14 -25.25 -33.25
N ALA A 22 12.04 -26.57 -33.33
CA ALA A 22 12.73 -27.49 -32.46
C ALA A 22 14.22 -27.59 -32.86
N GLY A 23 15.12 -27.20 -31.96
CA GLY A 23 16.56 -27.45 -32.07
C GLY A 23 16.98 -28.63 -31.16
N PRO A 24 18.02 -29.39 -31.50
CA PRO A 24 18.24 -30.72 -30.95
C PRO A 24 18.87 -30.72 -29.56
N LEU A 25 18.38 -31.65 -28.76
CA LEU A 25 18.89 -32.06 -27.45
C LEU A 25 20.25 -32.74 -27.61
N VAL A 26 21.31 -32.20 -27.02
CA VAL A 26 22.58 -32.90 -26.84
C VAL A 26 22.63 -33.50 -25.46
N MET A 27 22.59 -34.82 -25.39
CA MET A 27 22.88 -35.64 -24.21
C MET A 27 24.42 -35.75 -24.02
N LEU A 28 24.93 -35.45 -22.89
CA LEU A 28 26.24 -35.89 -22.36
C LEU A 28 26.06 -36.06 -20.86
N GLY A 29 26.04 -37.27 -20.33
CA GLY A 29 27.18 -38.10 -20.06
C GLY A 29 27.37 -38.15 -18.55
N SER A 30 26.92 -39.25 -17.92
CA SER A 30 27.08 -39.60 -16.50
C SER A 30 28.55 -39.73 -16.09
N ALA A 31 28.93 -39.12 -14.96
CA ALA A 31 30.12 -39.57 -14.22
C ALA A 31 29.80 -39.65 -12.72
N SER A 32 29.82 -40.90 -12.22
CA SER A 32 29.80 -41.28 -10.80
C SER A 32 31.12 -40.85 -10.15
N ALA A 33 31.06 -40.27 -8.97
CA ALA A 33 32.19 -40.27 -8.04
C ALA A 33 31.68 -40.37 -6.59
N ALA A 34 32.38 -41.17 -5.87
CA ALA A 34 32.06 -41.79 -4.61
C ALA A 34 32.02 -40.88 -3.38
N SER A 35 31.35 -41.39 -2.38
CA SER A 35 31.17 -40.96 -1.00
C SER A 35 32.48 -40.64 -0.27
N LEU A 36 32.47 -39.55 0.51
CA LEU A 36 33.20 -39.43 1.76
C LEU A 36 32.30 -38.83 2.83
N THR A 37 31.93 -39.65 3.77
CA THR A 37 31.23 -39.30 5.02
C THR A 37 32.16 -38.60 5.98
N SER A 38 31.78 -37.40 6.44
CA SER A 38 32.16 -36.93 7.77
C SER A 38 31.06 -36.07 8.32
N GLY A 39 30.50 -36.49 9.46
CA GLY A 39 29.34 -35.88 10.08
C GLY A 39 29.60 -34.53 10.69
N ILE A 40 28.65 -33.61 10.43
CA ILE A 40 28.36 -32.51 11.34
C ILE A 40 26.83 -32.47 11.43
N SER A 41 26.31 -32.78 12.62
CA SER A 41 24.88 -32.62 12.93
C SER A 41 24.56 -31.15 13.04
N GLY A 42 24.06 -30.59 11.94
CA GLY A 42 23.44 -29.27 11.92
C GLY A 42 21.94 -29.45 11.78
N THR A 43 21.18 -29.14 12.82
CA THR A 43 19.73 -29.08 12.78
C THR A 43 19.28 -28.07 11.73
N SER A 44 18.94 -28.52 10.54
CA SER A 44 18.26 -27.72 9.54
C SER A 44 16.80 -27.52 9.98
N GLY A 45 16.55 -26.45 10.73
CA GLY A 45 15.22 -25.90 10.90
C GLY A 45 14.71 -25.42 9.54
N ALA A 46 13.93 -26.25 8.84
CA ALA A 46 13.13 -25.79 7.72
C ALA A 46 12.27 -24.63 8.23
N LYS A 47 12.56 -23.39 7.80
CA LYS A 47 11.70 -22.22 8.05
C LYS A 47 10.36 -22.54 7.39
N LYS A 48 9.36 -22.94 8.19
CA LYS A 48 7.96 -22.97 7.75
C LYS A 48 7.63 -21.58 7.26
N GLY A 49 7.37 -21.43 5.96
CA GLY A 49 6.75 -20.22 5.43
C GLY A 49 5.52 -19.91 6.29
N TYR A 50 5.40 -18.69 6.76
CA TYR A 50 4.26 -18.20 7.53
C TYR A 50 2.99 -18.42 6.68
N ARG A 51 2.20 -19.42 7.01
CA ARG A 51 0.82 -19.52 6.55
C ARG A 51 0.05 -18.55 7.43
N GLY A 52 -0.35 -17.41 6.87
CA GLY A 52 -1.17 -16.44 7.56
C GLY A 52 -2.30 -17.13 8.28
N GLY A 53 -2.32 -17.00 9.61
CA GLY A 53 -3.44 -17.52 10.39
C GLY A 53 -4.73 -16.87 9.91
N HIS A 54 -5.84 -17.58 9.92
CA HIS A 54 -7.18 -17.04 9.64
C HIS A 54 -7.66 -16.17 10.82
N SER A 55 -6.78 -15.28 11.33
CA SER A 55 -7.15 -14.30 12.33
C SER A 55 -8.11 -13.29 11.71
N SER A 56 -9.11 -12.86 12.46
CA SER A 56 -10.09 -11.87 12.06
C SER A 56 -10.17 -10.78 13.12
N PHE A 57 -10.53 -9.59 12.70
CA PHE A 57 -10.93 -8.56 13.66
C PHE A 57 -12.21 -8.97 14.41
N GLY A 58 -12.37 -8.47 15.64
CA GLY A 58 -13.66 -8.44 16.31
C GLY A 58 -14.68 -7.58 15.55
N PRO A 59 -15.87 -7.32 16.14
CA PRO A 59 -16.86 -6.46 15.52
C PRO A 59 -16.26 -5.09 15.16
N LEU A 60 -16.49 -4.65 13.93
CA LEU A 60 -16.07 -3.33 13.48
C LEU A 60 -16.91 -2.25 14.16
N LYS A 61 -16.28 -1.11 14.38
CA LYS A 61 -16.90 0.09 14.94
C LYS A 61 -17.10 1.12 13.84
N GLN A 62 -17.98 2.08 14.11
CA GLN A 62 -18.31 3.16 13.20
C GLN A 62 -18.37 4.47 13.99
N ILE A 63 -17.82 5.56 13.43
CA ILE A 63 -17.83 6.86 14.08
C ILE A 63 -17.83 8.00 13.05
N ASP A 64 -18.62 9.04 13.33
CA ASP A 64 -18.57 10.27 12.54
C ASP A 64 -17.31 11.06 12.88
N ALA A 65 -16.52 11.35 11.86
CA ALA A 65 -15.25 12.05 11.97
C ALA A 65 -15.01 12.94 10.74
N GLY A 66 -15.04 14.24 10.93
CA GLY A 66 -14.87 15.22 9.87
C GLY A 66 -15.92 15.07 8.77
N LEU A 67 -15.51 14.68 7.57
CA LEU A 67 -16.39 14.51 6.40
C LEU A 67 -16.97 13.09 6.27
N LEU A 68 -16.54 12.17 7.12
CA LEU A 68 -16.78 10.74 6.96
C LEU A 68 -17.46 10.13 8.19
N ASN A 69 -18.25 9.10 7.95
CA ASN A 69 -18.57 8.09 8.94
C ASN A 69 -17.58 6.95 8.72
N ILE A 70 -16.59 6.83 9.61
CA ILE A 70 -15.43 5.94 9.45
C ILE A 70 -15.67 4.60 10.10
N GLY A 71 -15.55 3.53 9.31
CA GLY A 71 -15.49 2.15 9.79
C GLY A 71 -14.07 1.80 10.22
N TYR A 72 -13.92 1.18 11.39
CA TYR A 72 -12.60 0.81 11.90
C TYR A 72 -12.62 -0.43 12.80
N ALA A 73 -11.50 -1.12 12.84
CA ALA A 73 -11.23 -2.15 13.84
C ALA A 73 -10.48 -1.53 15.02
N GLU A 74 -10.75 -2.04 16.23
CA GLU A 74 -10.05 -1.64 17.45
C GLU A 74 -9.71 -2.88 18.27
N ALA A 75 -8.48 -2.95 18.79
CA ALA A 75 -8.02 -4.04 19.64
C ALA A 75 -7.09 -3.53 20.75
N GLY A 76 -6.96 -4.33 21.80
CA GLY A 76 -6.13 -4.03 22.97
C GLY A 76 -6.82 -3.17 24.04
N PRO A 77 -6.11 -2.81 25.11
CA PRO A 77 -6.67 -2.06 26.23
C PRO A 77 -6.98 -0.61 25.82
N SER A 78 -8.13 -0.10 26.24
CA SER A 78 -8.60 1.25 25.87
C SER A 78 -7.72 2.40 26.40
N ASP A 79 -6.95 2.15 27.45
CA ASP A 79 -6.01 3.06 28.08
C ASP A 79 -4.55 2.84 27.68
N GLY A 80 -4.29 1.88 26.79
CA GLY A 80 -2.96 1.61 26.27
C GLY A 80 -2.42 2.72 25.35
N PRO A 81 -1.10 2.79 25.14
CA PRO A 81 -0.52 3.69 24.15
C PRO A 81 -1.10 3.40 22.76
N VAL A 82 -1.49 4.48 22.06
CA VAL A 82 -2.25 4.36 20.83
C VAL A 82 -1.35 4.14 19.63
N VAL A 83 -1.76 3.18 18.78
CA VAL A 83 -1.21 2.94 17.44
C VAL A 83 -2.34 3.04 16.43
N VAL A 84 -2.12 3.79 15.34
CA VAL A 84 -3.03 3.85 14.19
C VAL A 84 -2.34 3.19 13.00
N LEU A 85 -3.01 2.21 12.36
CA LEU A 85 -2.46 1.44 11.24
C LEU A 85 -3.24 1.74 9.96
N LEU A 86 -2.53 2.17 8.92
CA LEU A 86 -3.09 2.75 7.71
C LEU A 86 -2.74 1.90 6.49
N HIS A 87 -3.77 1.35 5.83
CA HIS A 87 -3.60 0.57 4.61
C HIS A 87 -3.47 1.45 3.36
N GLY A 88 -3.09 0.83 2.24
CA GLY A 88 -3.00 1.45 0.94
C GLY A 88 -3.90 0.80 -0.11
N TRP A 89 -3.66 1.10 -1.38
CA TRP A 89 -4.35 0.55 -2.53
C TRP A 89 -3.53 -0.59 -3.17
N PRO A 90 -4.15 -1.65 -3.60
CA PRO A 90 -5.53 -2.08 -3.43
C PRO A 90 -5.66 -3.08 -2.26
N TYR A 91 -5.50 -2.59 -1.06
CA TYR A 91 -5.55 -3.36 0.18
C TYR A 91 -6.59 -2.77 1.13
N ASP A 92 -6.74 -3.37 2.32
CA ASP A 92 -7.66 -2.86 3.34
C ASP A 92 -7.13 -3.13 4.76
N ILE A 93 -7.99 -2.95 5.76
CA ILE A 93 -7.63 -3.17 7.17
C ILE A 93 -7.07 -4.56 7.43
N HIS A 94 -7.45 -5.58 6.64
CA HIS A 94 -7.02 -6.97 6.86
C HIS A 94 -5.53 -7.19 6.63
N SER A 95 -4.82 -6.25 6.01
CA SER A 95 -3.35 -6.24 5.97
C SER A 95 -2.71 -6.19 7.37
N PHE A 96 -3.46 -5.76 8.37
CA PHE A 96 -2.95 -5.56 9.74
C PHE A 96 -3.52 -6.52 10.79
N VAL A 97 -4.31 -7.52 10.42
CA VAL A 97 -4.96 -8.40 11.42
C VAL A 97 -3.95 -9.01 12.39
N ASP A 98 -2.89 -9.63 11.85
CA ASP A 98 -1.88 -10.30 12.66
C ASP A 98 -0.99 -9.31 13.42
N ALA A 99 -0.58 -8.21 12.79
CA ALA A 99 0.18 -7.16 13.45
C ALA A 99 -0.61 -6.52 14.60
N THR A 100 -1.93 -6.33 14.42
CA THR A 100 -2.84 -5.82 15.45
C THR A 100 -2.90 -6.76 16.65
N ALA A 101 -3.02 -8.07 16.43
CA ALA A 101 -3.04 -9.06 17.51
C ALA A 101 -1.74 -9.03 18.33
N ILE A 102 -0.58 -8.90 17.66
CA ILE A 102 0.73 -8.81 18.31
C ILE A 102 0.83 -7.52 19.16
N LEU A 103 0.44 -6.38 18.61
CA LEU A 103 0.49 -5.08 19.29
C LEU A 103 -0.47 -5.04 20.48
N ALA A 104 -1.70 -5.52 20.31
CA ALA A 104 -2.69 -5.60 21.38
C ALA A 104 -2.21 -6.48 22.55
N ALA A 105 -1.57 -7.63 22.24
CA ALA A 105 -0.96 -8.51 23.25
C ALA A 105 0.23 -7.82 24.00
N LYS A 106 0.81 -6.79 23.41
CA LYS A 106 1.85 -5.96 24.04
C LYS A 106 1.29 -4.74 24.81
N GLY A 107 -0.04 -4.63 24.91
CA GLY A 107 -0.72 -3.59 25.68
C GLY A 107 -0.97 -2.30 24.89
N TYR A 108 -0.82 -2.29 23.56
CA TYR A 108 -1.19 -1.13 22.74
C TYR A 108 -2.69 -1.12 22.45
N ARG A 109 -3.28 0.08 22.43
CA ARG A 109 -4.58 0.32 21.83
C ARG A 109 -4.38 0.54 20.33
N VAL A 110 -4.85 -0.41 19.52
CA VAL A 110 -4.62 -0.41 18.06
C VAL A 110 -5.90 -0.03 17.35
N ILE A 111 -5.84 0.99 16.51
CA ILE A 111 -6.93 1.50 15.66
C ILE A 111 -6.57 1.24 14.21
N VAL A 112 -7.45 0.57 13.47
CA VAL A 112 -7.23 0.24 12.05
C VAL A 112 -8.43 0.71 11.24
N PRO A 113 -8.42 1.95 10.71
CA PRO A 113 -9.56 2.48 9.96
C PRO A 113 -9.55 2.00 8.51
N TYR A 114 -10.72 1.84 7.92
CA TYR A 114 -10.89 1.89 6.48
C TYR A 114 -10.66 3.32 5.97
N SER A 115 -9.81 3.48 5.00
CA SER A 115 -9.65 4.74 4.29
C SER A 115 -10.93 5.12 3.54
N ARG A 116 -11.06 6.41 3.16
CA ARG A 116 -12.14 6.86 2.29
C ARG A 116 -12.25 5.99 1.04
N GLY A 117 -13.46 5.60 0.66
CA GLY A 117 -13.72 4.72 -0.48
C GLY A 117 -13.44 3.23 -0.22
N TYR A 118 -13.33 2.81 1.05
CA TYR A 118 -13.11 1.41 1.41
C TYR A 118 -14.07 0.93 2.49
N GLY A 119 -14.42 -0.35 2.41
CA GLY A 119 -15.21 -1.06 3.40
C GLY A 119 -16.47 -0.29 3.79
N THR A 120 -16.67 -0.10 5.09
CA THR A 120 -17.84 0.58 5.64
C THR A 120 -17.68 2.10 5.84
N THR A 121 -16.52 2.68 5.49
CA THR A 121 -16.32 4.13 5.53
C THR A 121 -17.14 4.82 4.45
N THR A 122 -18.01 5.76 4.81
CA THR A 122 -18.88 6.49 3.90
C THR A 122 -18.75 8.00 4.10
N PHE A 123 -19.05 8.77 3.05
CA PHE A 123 -19.16 10.22 3.17
C PHE A 123 -20.47 10.60 3.87
N LEU A 124 -20.43 11.57 4.79
CA LEU A 124 -21.60 12.09 5.50
C LEU A 124 -22.53 12.90 4.58
N SER A 125 -22.02 13.39 3.46
CA SER A 125 -22.78 14.16 2.47
C SER A 125 -22.48 13.68 1.06
N SER A 126 -23.53 13.57 0.24
CA SER A 126 -23.42 13.31 -1.20
C SER A 126 -22.70 14.44 -1.94
N GLU A 127 -22.77 15.66 -1.43
CA GLU A 127 -22.15 16.85 -2.03
C GLU A 127 -20.64 16.93 -1.79
N THR A 128 -20.08 16.12 -0.87
CA THR A 128 -18.65 16.10 -0.63
C THR A 128 -17.93 15.51 -1.83
N MET A 129 -16.94 16.24 -2.36
CA MET A 129 -16.10 15.76 -3.45
C MET A 129 -15.39 14.44 -3.07
N ARG A 130 -15.38 13.47 -3.97
CA ARG A 130 -14.63 12.21 -3.82
C ARG A 130 -13.15 12.44 -4.08
N ASN A 131 -12.58 13.28 -3.23
CA ASN A 131 -11.22 13.75 -3.26
C ASN A 131 -10.27 12.77 -2.54
N ALA A 132 -9.13 12.47 -3.11
CA ALA A 132 -8.08 11.66 -2.51
C ALA A 132 -6.71 12.37 -2.54
N GLN A 133 -6.69 13.72 -2.45
CA GLN A 133 -5.45 14.44 -2.19
C GLN A 133 -4.81 13.93 -0.89
N GLN A 134 -3.49 13.83 -0.88
CA GLN A 134 -2.77 13.26 0.26
C GLN A 134 -3.04 13.99 1.58
N SER A 135 -3.23 15.31 1.55
CA SER A 135 -3.61 16.10 2.72
C SER A 135 -5.04 15.83 3.18
N ALA A 136 -5.98 15.60 2.25
CA ALA A 136 -7.36 15.28 2.56
C ALA A 136 -7.47 13.90 3.25
N VAL A 137 -6.73 12.91 2.77
CA VAL A 137 -6.69 11.57 3.40
C VAL A 137 -6.05 11.64 4.79
N ALA A 138 -5.00 12.42 4.97
CA ALA A 138 -4.38 12.62 6.27
C ALA A 138 -5.32 13.34 7.26
N LEU A 139 -6.10 14.31 6.80
CA LEU A 139 -7.11 14.99 7.62
C LEU A 139 -8.23 14.06 8.10
N ASP A 140 -8.58 13.01 7.35
CA ASP A 140 -9.53 12.01 7.83
C ASP A 140 -9.01 11.28 9.07
N VAL A 141 -7.70 10.96 9.07
CA VAL A 141 -7.08 10.30 10.22
C VAL A 141 -6.99 11.25 11.42
N ILE A 142 -6.67 12.52 11.19
CA ILE A 142 -6.71 13.55 12.25
C ILE A 142 -8.12 13.67 12.82
N ALA A 143 -9.14 13.76 11.98
CA ALA A 143 -10.54 13.84 12.41
C ALA A 143 -10.97 12.58 13.17
N LEU A 144 -10.52 11.39 12.75
CA LEU A 144 -10.76 10.15 13.49
C LEU A 144 -10.11 10.19 14.88
N MET A 145 -8.85 10.63 14.95
CA MET A 145 -8.16 10.79 16.22
C MET A 145 -8.90 11.76 17.16
N ASP A 146 -9.40 12.87 16.62
CA ASP A 146 -10.18 13.85 17.39
C ASP A 146 -11.51 13.25 17.91
N ALA A 147 -12.25 12.55 17.04
CA ALA A 147 -13.50 11.88 17.40
C ALA A 147 -13.29 10.81 18.48
N LEU A 148 -12.16 10.10 18.45
CA LEU A 148 -11.76 9.09 19.44
C LEU A 148 -11.04 9.68 20.65
N LYS A 149 -10.87 11.01 20.72
CA LYS A 149 -10.16 11.74 21.79
C LYS A 149 -8.70 11.29 21.94
N ILE A 150 -8.05 10.95 20.83
CA ILE A 150 -6.65 10.55 20.75
C ILE A 150 -5.80 11.79 20.46
N GLN A 151 -4.99 12.22 21.44
CA GLN A 151 -4.12 13.39 21.28
C GLN A 151 -2.90 13.05 20.41
N THR A 152 -2.23 11.94 20.68
CA THR A 152 -1.05 11.48 19.95
C THR A 152 -1.10 9.98 19.74
N ALA A 153 -0.49 9.50 18.64
CA ALA A 153 -0.37 8.08 18.34
C ALA A 153 0.93 7.78 17.61
N THR A 154 1.40 6.52 17.67
CA THR A 154 2.35 6.01 16.69
C THR A 154 1.57 5.65 15.45
N ILE A 155 1.98 6.16 14.29
CA ILE A 155 1.29 5.93 13.01
C ILE A 155 2.10 4.94 12.19
N GLY A 156 1.51 3.79 11.84
CA GLY A 156 2.11 2.81 10.95
C GLY A 156 1.35 2.70 9.64
N GLY A 157 2.03 2.57 8.51
CA GLY A 157 1.35 2.43 7.23
C GLY A 157 2.22 1.90 6.11
N PHE A 158 1.58 1.50 5.03
CA PHE A 158 2.23 1.11 3.79
C PHE A 158 1.47 1.67 2.59
N ASP A 159 2.13 1.85 1.45
CA ASP A 159 1.55 2.42 0.23
C ASP A 159 0.87 3.79 0.51
N TRP A 160 -0.43 3.98 0.18
CA TRP A 160 -1.14 5.22 0.53
C TRP A 160 -1.16 5.49 2.04
N GLY A 161 -1.24 4.42 2.85
CA GLY A 161 -1.18 4.55 4.31
C GLY A 161 0.18 5.00 4.82
N GLY A 162 1.27 4.56 4.19
CA GLY A 162 2.62 5.05 4.44
C GLY A 162 2.75 6.53 4.07
N ARG A 163 2.23 6.93 2.90
CA ARG A 163 2.16 8.35 2.50
C ARG A 163 1.36 9.18 3.50
N THR A 164 0.22 8.65 3.95
CA THR A 164 -0.61 9.33 4.95
C THR A 164 0.14 9.54 6.26
N ALA A 165 0.90 8.53 6.73
CA ALA A 165 1.75 8.66 7.92
C ALA A 165 2.83 9.74 7.74
N ASP A 166 3.51 9.77 6.59
CA ASP A 166 4.51 10.80 6.26
C ASP A 166 3.89 12.21 6.22
N VAL A 167 2.72 12.36 5.61
CA VAL A 167 1.97 13.63 5.54
C VAL A 167 1.56 14.09 6.94
N MET A 168 1.03 13.19 7.77
CA MET A 168 0.66 13.50 9.16
C MET A 168 1.87 13.97 9.96
N ALA A 169 2.99 13.25 9.88
CA ALA A 169 4.23 13.59 10.57
C ALA A 169 4.85 14.92 10.11
N THR A 170 4.54 15.33 8.87
CA THR A 170 5.00 16.61 8.31
C THR A 170 4.11 17.78 8.69
N LEU A 171 2.79 17.60 8.58
CA LEU A 171 1.83 18.70 8.76
C LEU A 171 1.39 18.87 10.22
N TRP A 172 1.33 17.78 10.99
CA TRP A 172 0.89 17.71 12.39
C TRP A 172 1.85 16.83 13.22
N PRO A 173 3.14 17.20 13.32
CA PRO A 173 4.13 16.41 14.06
C PRO A 173 3.74 16.21 15.53
N GLU A 174 3.02 17.15 16.14
CA GLU A 174 2.52 17.06 17.51
C GLU A 174 1.47 15.96 17.71
N ARG A 175 0.87 15.45 16.61
CA ARG A 175 -0.10 14.35 16.66
C ARG A 175 0.58 12.98 16.47
N CYS A 176 1.85 12.96 16.06
CA CYS A 176 2.60 11.76 15.76
C CYS A 176 3.72 11.53 16.79
N LYS A 177 3.55 10.55 17.67
CA LYS A 177 4.63 10.14 18.58
C LYS A 177 5.85 9.60 17.80
N ALA A 178 5.58 8.80 16.80
CA ALA A 178 6.52 8.25 15.86
C ALA A 178 5.78 7.74 14.61
N ILE A 179 6.51 7.44 13.54
CA ILE A 179 5.95 6.77 12.37
C ILE A 179 6.71 5.51 11.98
N VAL A 180 5.98 4.56 11.38
CA VAL A 180 6.53 3.42 10.64
C VAL A 180 5.98 3.48 9.21
N SER A 181 6.84 3.81 8.22
CA SER A 181 6.45 3.96 6.83
C SER A 181 7.11 2.87 5.98
N VAL A 182 6.30 1.99 5.40
CA VAL A 182 6.80 1.01 4.44
C VAL A 182 6.98 1.70 3.09
N SER A 183 8.15 1.47 2.48
CA SER A 183 8.63 2.05 1.22
C SER A 183 9.18 3.48 1.32
N GLY A 184 9.39 3.98 2.53
CA GLY A 184 10.21 5.17 2.78
C GLY A 184 9.44 6.49 2.81
N TYR A 185 10.02 7.55 2.23
CA TYR A 185 9.41 8.88 2.16
C TYR A 185 8.50 8.96 0.92
N LEU A 186 7.19 9.00 1.14
CA LEU A 186 6.18 8.84 0.09
C LEU A 186 5.39 10.11 -0.25
N ILE A 187 5.71 11.25 0.37
CA ILE A 187 5.11 12.53 -0.01
C ILE A 187 5.46 12.83 -1.46
N SER A 188 4.45 13.10 -2.26
CA SER A 188 4.60 13.38 -3.68
C SER A 188 3.97 14.72 -4.06
N THR A 189 4.35 15.25 -5.21
CA THR A 189 3.77 16.47 -5.75
C THR A 189 3.29 16.21 -7.17
N PRO A 190 2.17 16.83 -7.63
CA PRO A 190 1.76 16.72 -9.02
C PRO A 190 2.87 17.10 -10.00
N ALA A 191 3.64 18.16 -9.72
CA ALA A 191 4.76 18.56 -10.55
C ALA A 191 5.84 17.48 -10.67
N GLY A 192 6.24 16.85 -9.54
CA GLY A 192 7.23 15.77 -9.56
C GLY A 192 6.72 14.49 -10.26
N ASN A 193 5.41 14.22 -10.17
CA ASN A 193 4.81 13.06 -10.83
C ASN A 193 4.58 13.25 -12.34
N GLN A 194 4.71 14.47 -12.86
CA GLN A 194 4.60 14.76 -14.30
C GLN A 194 5.94 14.59 -15.04
N GLU A 195 7.06 14.42 -14.32
CA GLU A 195 8.33 14.11 -14.94
C GLU A 195 8.27 12.70 -15.58
N PRO A 196 8.77 12.54 -16.82
CA PRO A 196 8.71 11.25 -17.51
C PRO A 196 9.59 10.22 -16.81
N TRP A 197 9.00 9.05 -16.58
CA TRP A 197 9.71 7.93 -15.98
C TRP A 197 10.49 7.12 -17.03
N PRO A 198 11.64 6.52 -16.64
CA PRO A 198 12.27 5.49 -17.45
C PRO A 198 11.30 4.34 -17.78
N PRO A 199 11.53 3.57 -18.88
CA PRO A 199 10.58 2.54 -19.31
C PRO A 199 10.25 1.47 -18.26
N GLU A 200 11.22 1.03 -17.46
CA GLU A 200 11.01 -0.02 -16.46
C GLU A 200 10.07 0.43 -15.33
N PRO A 201 10.30 1.53 -14.61
CA PRO A 201 9.32 2.05 -13.65
C PRO A 201 7.98 2.37 -14.30
N ALA A 202 7.96 2.94 -15.52
CA ALA A 202 6.72 3.24 -16.24
C ALA A 202 5.90 1.96 -16.51
N PHE A 203 6.56 0.86 -16.84
CA PHE A 203 5.93 -0.44 -17.03
C PHE A 203 5.38 -1.01 -15.72
N LEU A 204 6.09 -0.88 -14.61
CA LEU A 204 5.63 -1.38 -13.31
C LEU A 204 4.41 -0.61 -12.79
N PHE A 205 4.36 0.69 -13.04
CA PHE A 205 3.25 1.55 -12.64
C PHE A 205 2.29 1.87 -13.80
N TRP A 206 2.21 0.98 -14.82
CA TRP A 206 1.39 1.12 -16.03
C TRP A 206 -0.07 1.51 -15.75
N TYR A 207 -0.63 1.04 -14.65
CA TYR A 207 -2.01 1.29 -14.26
C TYR A 207 -2.29 2.77 -14.00
N GLN A 208 -1.32 3.57 -13.60
CA GLN A 208 -1.50 5.01 -13.42
C GLN A 208 -1.84 5.69 -14.75
N TYR A 209 -1.16 5.29 -15.84
CA TYR A 209 -1.47 5.79 -17.18
C TYR A 209 -2.79 5.23 -17.72
N TYR A 210 -3.11 3.99 -17.37
CA TYR A 210 -4.41 3.41 -17.70
C TYR A 210 -5.54 4.18 -17.03
N PHE A 211 -5.43 4.50 -15.76
CA PHE A 211 -6.39 5.29 -14.99
C PHE A 211 -6.51 6.75 -15.46
N ALA A 212 -5.53 7.29 -16.14
CA ALA A 212 -5.59 8.61 -16.78
C ALA A 212 -6.69 8.69 -17.86
N THR A 213 -7.12 7.55 -18.41
CA THR A 213 -8.08 7.48 -19.52
C THR A 213 -9.51 7.15 -19.07
N PRO A 214 -10.56 7.57 -19.83
CA PRO A 214 -11.94 7.13 -19.57
C PRO A 214 -12.09 5.59 -19.68
N VAL A 215 -11.37 4.96 -20.62
CA VAL A 215 -11.36 3.50 -20.79
C VAL A 215 -10.78 2.82 -19.56
N GLY A 216 -9.72 3.40 -18.97
CA GLY A 216 -9.11 2.90 -17.74
C GLY A 216 -10.07 2.93 -16.55
N LYS A 217 -10.81 4.03 -16.36
CA LYS A 217 -11.86 4.10 -15.32
C LYS A 217 -12.94 3.04 -15.55
N ALA A 218 -13.46 2.93 -16.76
CA ALA A 218 -14.51 1.95 -17.09
C ALA A 218 -14.01 0.50 -16.94
N GLY A 219 -12.75 0.24 -17.35
CA GLY A 219 -12.13 -1.07 -17.21
C GLY A 219 -11.90 -1.46 -15.76
N TYR A 220 -11.41 -0.54 -14.93
CA TYR A 220 -11.23 -0.76 -13.49
C TYR A 220 -12.56 -1.07 -12.81
N ALA A 221 -13.59 -0.26 -13.05
CA ALA A 221 -14.93 -0.48 -12.50
C ALA A 221 -15.52 -1.84 -12.91
N LYS A 222 -15.29 -2.26 -14.18
CA LYS A 222 -15.83 -3.51 -14.71
C LYS A 222 -15.11 -4.75 -14.19
N TYR A 223 -13.81 -4.68 -14.02
CA TYR A 223 -12.94 -5.82 -13.69
C TYR A 223 -12.26 -5.66 -12.33
N LEU A 224 -12.91 -4.99 -11.40
CA LEU A 224 -12.35 -4.51 -10.14
C LEU A 224 -11.58 -5.59 -9.36
N GLU A 225 -12.21 -6.73 -9.09
CA GLU A 225 -11.57 -7.83 -8.34
C GLU A 225 -10.38 -8.43 -9.11
N GLN A 226 -10.54 -8.71 -10.41
CA GLN A 226 -9.47 -9.29 -11.23
C GLN A 226 -8.29 -8.33 -11.35
N PHE A 227 -8.58 -7.03 -11.51
CA PHE A 227 -7.56 -6.00 -11.61
C PHE A 227 -6.74 -5.91 -10.31
N ASN A 228 -7.40 -5.79 -9.18
CA ASN A 228 -6.74 -5.67 -7.89
C ASN A 228 -5.97 -6.94 -7.52
N LYS A 229 -6.50 -8.12 -7.84
CA LYS A 229 -5.78 -9.39 -7.64
C LYS A 229 -4.51 -9.48 -8.50
N PHE A 230 -4.59 -8.98 -9.74
CA PHE A 230 -3.42 -8.89 -10.63
C PHE A 230 -2.35 -7.96 -10.03
N ILE A 231 -2.75 -6.80 -9.49
CA ILE A 231 -1.81 -5.88 -8.83
C ILE A 231 -1.17 -6.54 -7.59
N TRP A 232 -1.91 -7.32 -6.81
CA TRP A 232 -1.32 -8.05 -5.68
C TRP A 232 -0.20 -8.99 -6.12
N HIS A 233 -0.42 -9.78 -7.18
CA HIS A 233 0.61 -10.66 -7.73
C HIS A 233 1.81 -9.88 -8.29
N GLN A 234 1.57 -8.74 -8.93
CA GLN A 234 2.64 -7.88 -9.44
C GLN A 234 3.45 -7.25 -8.29
N ALA A 235 2.78 -6.73 -7.28
CA ALA A 235 3.41 -6.01 -6.18
C ALA A 235 4.08 -6.92 -5.15
N SER A 236 3.60 -8.17 -5.00
CA SER A 236 4.15 -9.17 -4.08
C SER A 236 4.39 -10.49 -4.81
N PRO A 237 5.36 -10.56 -5.76
CA PRO A 237 5.49 -11.67 -6.70
C PRO A 237 5.91 -13.00 -6.05
N LYS A 238 6.43 -12.97 -4.84
CA LYS A 238 6.81 -14.17 -4.09
C LYS A 238 5.81 -14.54 -2.98
N TRP A 239 4.79 -13.72 -2.78
CA TRP A 239 3.78 -14.01 -1.78
C TRP A 239 2.72 -14.97 -2.31
N ASN A 240 2.65 -16.15 -1.71
CA ASN A 240 1.65 -17.15 -2.05
C ASN A 240 0.40 -17.01 -1.16
N PHE A 241 -0.40 -15.97 -1.41
CA PHE A 241 -1.68 -15.79 -0.75
C PHE A 241 -2.76 -16.70 -1.36
N ASP A 242 -3.70 -17.17 -0.55
CA ASP A 242 -4.85 -17.93 -1.02
C ASP A 242 -6.04 -17.04 -1.41
N ASP A 243 -7.03 -17.63 -2.08
CA ASP A 243 -8.22 -16.92 -2.53
C ASP A 243 -9.05 -16.38 -1.36
N ALA A 244 -9.05 -17.06 -0.21
CA ALA A 244 -9.77 -16.61 0.97
C ALA A 244 -9.17 -15.31 1.54
N THR A 245 -7.84 -15.22 1.57
CA THR A 245 -7.10 -14.02 1.98
C THR A 245 -7.42 -12.85 1.07
N TYR A 246 -7.39 -13.07 -0.25
CA TYR A 246 -7.73 -12.01 -1.21
C TYR A 246 -9.20 -11.60 -1.12
N SER A 247 -10.13 -12.56 -1.14
CA SER A 247 -11.59 -12.29 -1.14
C SER A 247 -12.03 -11.52 0.10
N ARG A 248 -11.40 -11.74 1.24
CA ARG A 248 -11.67 -10.99 2.47
C ARG A 248 -11.40 -9.49 2.28
N THR A 249 -10.27 -9.13 1.69
CA THR A 249 -9.93 -7.74 1.35
C THR A 249 -10.79 -7.21 0.21
N ALA A 250 -11.05 -8.03 -0.83
CA ALA A 250 -11.83 -7.61 -2.00
C ALA A 250 -13.25 -7.15 -1.65
N ALA A 251 -13.84 -7.67 -0.57
CA ALA A 251 -15.13 -7.22 -0.08
C ALA A 251 -15.16 -5.71 0.25
N SER A 252 -14.03 -5.11 0.63
CA SER A 252 -13.94 -3.68 0.93
C SER A 252 -14.03 -2.79 -0.30
N PHE A 253 -13.73 -3.31 -1.48
CA PHE A 253 -13.80 -2.58 -2.76
C PHE A 253 -15.24 -2.39 -3.27
N ASN A 254 -16.22 -3.08 -2.67
CA ASN A 254 -17.65 -2.87 -2.95
C ASN A 254 -18.19 -1.54 -2.40
N ASN A 255 -17.34 -0.75 -1.73
CA ASN A 255 -17.70 0.60 -1.32
C ASN A 255 -18.09 1.44 -2.55
N PRO A 256 -19.24 2.14 -2.53
CA PRO A 256 -19.76 2.85 -3.72
C PRO A 256 -18.82 3.97 -4.20
N ASP A 257 -18.01 4.52 -3.33
CA ASP A 257 -17.08 5.61 -3.65
C ASP A 257 -15.69 5.09 -4.08
N HIS A 258 -15.44 3.77 -4.02
CA HIS A 258 -14.10 3.20 -4.22
C HIS A 258 -13.46 3.59 -5.55
N VAL A 259 -14.18 3.38 -6.65
CA VAL A 259 -13.65 3.67 -7.99
C VAL A 259 -13.32 5.15 -8.15
N ASP A 260 -14.21 6.03 -7.69
CA ASP A 260 -14.00 7.48 -7.82
C ASP A 260 -12.83 7.98 -6.97
N ILE A 261 -12.67 7.47 -5.76
CA ILE A 261 -11.52 7.78 -4.89
C ILE A 261 -10.22 7.30 -5.51
N VAL A 262 -10.15 6.06 -6.01
CA VAL A 262 -8.95 5.53 -6.65
C VAL A 262 -8.59 6.33 -7.92
N MET A 263 -9.59 6.62 -8.76
CA MET A 263 -9.37 7.43 -9.95
C MET A 263 -8.88 8.83 -9.60
N HIS A 264 -9.45 9.44 -8.55
CA HIS A 264 -9.04 10.78 -8.14
C HIS A 264 -7.58 10.79 -7.65
N ASP A 265 -7.14 9.85 -6.79
CA ASP A 265 -5.76 9.80 -6.30
C ASP A 265 -4.76 9.81 -7.46
N TYR A 266 -4.91 8.85 -8.38
CA TYR A 266 -3.93 8.71 -9.46
C TYR A 266 -4.00 9.84 -10.49
N ARG A 267 -5.21 10.34 -10.81
CA ARG A 267 -5.35 11.48 -11.74
C ARG A 267 -4.85 12.78 -11.14
N TRP A 268 -5.15 13.04 -9.87
CA TRP A 268 -4.63 14.24 -9.19
C TRP A 268 -3.10 14.22 -9.13
N ARG A 269 -2.50 13.09 -8.80
CA ARG A 269 -1.04 12.93 -8.79
C ARG A 269 -0.41 13.20 -10.16
N LEU A 270 -1.08 12.87 -11.25
CA LEU A 270 -0.64 13.15 -12.62
C LEU A 270 -1.03 14.56 -13.11
N GLY A 271 -1.70 15.37 -12.30
CA GLY A 271 -2.19 16.68 -12.70
C GLY A 271 -3.37 16.64 -13.67
N LEU A 272 -4.11 15.52 -13.69
CA LEU A 272 -5.27 15.28 -14.57
C LEU A 272 -6.62 15.41 -13.86
N ALA A 273 -6.62 15.74 -12.58
CA ALA A 273 -7.80 16.06 -11.79
C ALA A 273 -7.47 17.20 -10.83
N ASP A 274 -8.43 18.10 -10.66
CA ASP A 274 -8.33 19.17 -9.68
C ASP A 274 -8.52 18.65 -8.26
N GLY A 275 -7.82 19.26 -7.30
CA GLY A 275 -8.10 19.09 -5.88
C GLY A 275 -9.11 20.12 -5.37
N GLU A 276 -9.45 20.04 -4.09
CA GLU A 276 -10.26 21.05 -3.43
C GLU A 276 -9.37 22.19 -2.90
N ARG A 277 -9.71 23.43 -3.24
CA ARG A 277 -8.94 24.63 -2.86
C ARG A 277 -8.72 24.78 -1.36
N LYS A 278 -9.62 24.26 -0.54
CA LYS A 278 -9.45 24.31 0.93
C LYS A 278 -8.21 23.59 1.43
N TYR A 279 -7.58 22.74 0.60
CA TYR A 279 -6.34 22.01 0.92
C TYR A 279 -5.09 22.63 0.27
N ASP A 280 -5.22 23.68 -0.56
CA ASP A 280 -4.10 24.27 -1.33
C ASP A 280 -2.92 24.66 -0.45
N ASP A 281 -3.16 25.27 0.73
CA ASP A 281 -2.09 25.66 1.65
C ASP A 281 -1.35 24.42 2.23
N LEU A 282 -2.05 23.34 2.49
CA LEU A 282 -1.45 22.08 2.97
C LEU A 282 -0.62 21.44 1.87
N GLU A 283 -1.17 21.35 0.66
CA GLU A 283 -0.47 20.79 -0.51
C GLU A 283 0.76 21.64 -0.88
N LYS A 284 0.68 22.98 -0.77
CA LYS A 284 1.83 23.87 -0.96
C LYS A 284 2.95 23.62 0.06
N ARG A 285 2.60 23.37 1.33
CA ARG A 285 3.58 22.98 2.36
C ARG A 285 4.23 21.65 2.02
N LEU A 286 3.46 20.66 1.57
CA LEU A 286 3.96 19.35 1.16
C LEU A 286 4.80 19.41 -0.11
N ALA A 287 4.48 20.32 -1.05
CA ALA A 287 5.23 20.50 -2.29
C ALA A 287 6.69 20.92 -2.07
N ALA A 288 7.01 21.51 -0.91
CA ALA A 288 8.39 21.79 -0.51
C ALA A 288 9.17 20.51 -0.11
N LEU A 289 8.50 19.35 -0.05
CA LEU A 289 9.05 18.06 0.38
C LEU A 289 9.83 18.18 1.71
N PRO A 290 9.20 18.70 2.77
CA PRO A 290 9.86 19.00 4.03
C PRO A 290 10.35 17.73 4.74
N ALA A 291 11.35 17.89 5.61
CA ALA A 291 11.85 16.78 6.41
C ALA A 291 10.86 16.43 7.53
N ILE A 292 10.74 15.13 7.81
CA ILE A 292 9.99 14.57 8.94
C ILE A 292 10.89 14.67 10.18
N THR A 293 10.36 15.31 11.23
CA THR A 293 11.11 15.59 12.46
C THR A 293 10.82 14.60 13.59
N VAL A 294 9.70 13.90 13.53
CA VAL A 294 9.33 12.88 14.51
C VAL A 294 10.19 11.62 14.33
N PRO A 295 10.36 10.79 15.37
CA PRO A 295 11.02 9.50 15.24
C PRO A 295 10.38 8.64 14.14
N ALA A 296 11.21 7.98 13.33
CA ALA A 296 10.73 7.23 12.18
C ALA A 296 11.51 5.93 11.95
N ILE A 297 10.79 4.88 11.61
CA ILE A 297 11.36 3.66 11.01
C ILE A 297 10.76 3.50 9.62
N THR A 298 11.63 3.43 8.60
CA THR A 298 11.18 3.04 7.27
C THR A 298 11.52 1.58 7.01
N MET A 299 10.63 0.89 6.31
CA MET A 299 10.78 -0.54 6.02
C MET A 299 10.65 -0.80 4.53
N GLU A 300 11.32 -1.86 4.05
CA GLU A 300 11.16 -2.34 2.68
C GLU A 300 11.23 -3.87 2.65
N GLY A 301 10.48 -4.50 1.76
CA GLY A 301 10.58 -5.92 1.47
C GLY A 301 11.58 -6.19 0.35
N ASP A 302 12.37 -7.25 0.45
CA ASP A 302 13.40 -7.62 -0.53
C ASP A 302 12.84 -8.12 -1.88
N SER A 303 11.53 -8.28 -1.96
CA SER A 303 10.80 -8.72 -3.16
C SER A 303 9.60 -7.83 -3.48
N ASN A 304 9.66 -6.55 -3.06
CA ASN A 304 8.63 -5.58 -3.42
C ASN A 304 8.63 -5.32 -4.93
N GLY A 305 7.54 -5.70 -5.59
CA GLY A 305 7.35 -5.49 -7.04
C GLY A 305 6.91 -4.06 -7.40
N ALA A 306 6.52 -3.24 -6.41
CA ALA A 306 6.35 -1.80 -6.55
C ALA A 306 7.68 -1.12 -6.18
N ILE A 307 8.52 -0.84 -7.17
CA ILE A 307 9.86 -0.29 -6.96
C ILE A 307 9.78 1.10 -6.32
N HIS A 308 10.54 1.29 -5.24
CA HIS A 308 10.71 2.56 -4.56
C HIS A 308 12.17 3.01 -4.57
N ALA A 309 12.38 4.29 -4.26
CA ALA A 309 13.73 4.83 -4.15
C ALA A 309 14.51 4.12 -3.03
N PRO A 310 15.80 3.82 -3.21
CA PRO A 310 16.62 3.24 -2.16
C PRO A 310 16.72 4.18 -0.95
N SER A 311 16.87 3.63 0.26
CA SER A 311 16.88 4.40 1.52
C SER A 311 17.89 5.57 1.52
N ALA A 312 19.01 5.42 0.85
CA ALA A 312 20.01 6.49 0.70
C ALA A 312 19.45 7.74 -0.01
N ALA A 313 18.49 7.58 -0.91
CA ALA A 313 17.92 8.69 -1.68
C ALA A 313 16.99 9.58 -0.84
N TYR A 314 16.36 9.03 0.20
CA TYR A 314 15.43 9.78 1.05
C TYR A 314 15.87 9.90 2.52
N ARG A 315 17.04 9.35 2.89
CA ARG A 315 17.53 9.40 4.28
C ARG A 315 17.52 10.81 4.87
N THR A 316 17.88 11.82 4.09
CA THR A 316 17.94 13.23 4.51
C THR A 316 16.56 13.85 4.75
N LYS A 317 15.49 13.16 4.36
CA LYS A 317 14.10 13.57 4.62
C LYS A 317 13.65 13.25 6.06
N PHE A 318 14.49 12.59 6.85
CA PHE A 318 14.21 12.27 8.25
C PHE A 318 15.28 12.93 9.13
N SER A 319 14.93 14.00 9.83
CA SER A 319 15.82 14.76 10.70
C SER A 319 15.73 14.34 12.18
N GLY A 320 14.67 13.62 12.56
CA GLY A 320 14.55 13.00 13.88
C GLY A 320 15.34 11.69 14.01
N LYS A 321 15.10 10.95 15.10
CA LYS A 321 15.65 9.59 15.25
C LYS A 321 15.12 8.72 14.12
N TYR A 322 16.03 8.08 13.38
CA TYR A 322 15.67 7.36 12.16
C TYR A 322 16.40 6.03 12.02
N GLU A 323 15.66 5.01 11.59
CA GLU A 323 16.16 3.70 11.24
C GLU A 323 15.54 3.21 9.92
N TYR A 324 16.33 2.46 9.13
CA TYR A 324 15.86 1.75 7.94
C TYR A 324 15.96 0.24 8.17
N ARG A 325 14.92 -0.50 7.80
CA ARG A 325 14.84 -1.98 7.90
C ARG A 325 14.50 -2.62 6.57
N LEU A 326 15.43 -3.41 6.03
CA LEU A 326 15.14 -4.32 4.92
C LEU A 326 14.68 -5.66 5.49
N ILE A 327 13.47 -6.08 5.08
CA ILE A 327 12.91 -7.36 5.50
C ILE A 327 13.13 -8.36 4.37
N THR A 328 13.93 -9.40 4.66
CA THR A 328 14.34 -10.41 3.70
C THR A 328 13.51 -11.69 3.81
N GLY A 329 13.59 -12.53 2.79
CA GLY A 329 12.88 -13.80 2.73
C GLY A 329 11.75 -13.84 1.71
N GLY A 330 11.78 -12.92 0.75
CA GLY A 330 10.80 -12.85 -0.32
C GLY A 330 9.57 -12.00 0.02
N VAL A 331 9.74 -11.06 0.97
CA VAL A 331 8.66 -10.16 1.40
C VAL A 331 8.40 -9.11 0.31
N GLY A 332 7.15 -8.97 -0.09
CA GLY A 332 6.69 -8.05 -1.12
C GLY A 332 6.15 -6.74 -0.56
N HIS A 333 5.18 -6.18 -1.29
CA HIS A 333 4.63 -4.86 -1.04
C HIS A 333 3.73 -4.78 0.20
N ASN A 334 2.92 -5.82 0.43
CA ASN A 334 2.03 -5.88 1.60
C ASN A 334 2.79 -6.38 2.84
N LEU A 335 3.91 -5.72 3.14
CA LEU A 335 4.82 -6.10 4.21
C LEU A 335 4.14 -6.32 5.57
N PRO A 336 3.14 -5.52 6.00
CA PRO A 336 2.45 -5.77 7.27
C PRO A 336 1.75 -7.13 7.34
N GLN A 337 1.24 -7.64 6.21
CA GLN A 337 0.57 -8.95 6.14
C GLN A 337 1.55 -10.08 5.84
N GLU A 338 2.59 -9.80 5.04
CA GLU A 338 3.62 -10.80 4.68
C GLU A 338 4.62 -11.06 5.80
N ALA A 339 4.91 -10.05 6.62
CA ALA A 339 5.87 -10.10 7.73
C ALA A 339 5.33 -9.37 8.99
N PRO A 340 4.18 -9.80 9.55
CA PRO A 340 3.49 -9.06 10.62
C PRO A 340 4.32 -8.91 11.89
N GLN A 341 5.17 -9.88 12.23
CA GLN A 341 6.06 -9.79 13.38
C GLN A 341 7.11 -8.68 13.20
N ALA A 342 7.71 -8.58 12.02
CA ALA A 342 8.70 -7.54 11.72
C ALA A 342 8.07 -6.15 11.74
N PHE A 343 6.86 -6.02 11.16
CA PHE A 343 6.13 -4.76 11.16
C PHE A 343 5.70 -4.34 12.58
N ALA A 344 5.11 -5.24 13.35
CA ALA A 344 4.72 -4.97 14.74
C ALA A 344 5.92 -4.61 15.61
N GLN A 345 7.06 -5.29 15.44
CA GLN A 345 8.28 -4.95 16.17
C GLN A 345 8.79 -3.55 15.81
N ALA A 346 8.73 -3.16 14.53
CA ALA A 346 9.08 -1.80 14.13
C ALA A 346 8.18 -0.74 14.80
N VAL A 347 6.87 -1.00 14.91
CA VAL A 347 5.93 -0.13 15.62
C VAL A 347 6.27 -0.02 17.10
N ILE A 348 6.59 -1.14 17.76
CA ILE A 348 7.00 -1.16 19.17
C ILE A 348 8.26 -0.34 19.39
N ASP A 349 9.29 -0.57 18.56
CA ASP A 349 10.58 0.12 18.67
C ASP A 349 10.43 1.62 18.42
N ALA A 350 9.72 2.02 17.36
CA ALA A 350 9.43 3.43 17.05
C ALA A 350 8.65 4.11 18.21
N SER A 351 7.71 3.41 18.82
CA SER A 351 6.96 3.92 19.98
C SER A 351 7.83 4.14 21.22
N GLY A 352 8.97 3.48 21.29
CA GLY A 352 9.95 3.62 22.38
C GLY A 352 10.96 4.74 22.18
N TYR A 353 10.97 5.40 21.03
CA TYR A 353 11.89 6.50 20.72
C TYR A 353 11.46 7.78 21.40
#